data_f3beed06c54b6d8e5daadf84364e086a
#
_entry.id   f3beed06c54b6d8e5daadf84364e086a
#
_cell.length_a   1.000
_cell.length_b   1.000
_cell.length_c   1.000
_cell.angle_alpha   90.00
_cell.angle_beta   90.00
_cell.angle_gamma   90.00
#
_symmetry.space_group_name_H-M   'P 1'
#
loop_
_entity.id
_entity.type
_entity.pdbx_description
1 polymer ?
#
loop_
_entity_poly.entity_id
_entity_poly.type
_entity_poly.pdbx_seq_one_letter_code
_entity_poly.pdbx_strand_id
1 'polypeptide(L)'
;FYGMTLSETSEQIPAILERVGFPPDRRGEPMENLSRGMQQKVALARALLTSPVLLLLDEPTTGLDPRSKLEVQDFIREMRAEHDSTILLCTHDLAEAEALADRVGILDRGELLFLEPVPDILKRFGVETLEEAFFAATGREFESETDEEEDEERGVFA
;
A
#
# COMPACT_ATOMS: atom_id res chain seq x y z
N PHE A 1 18.32 -14.62 14.73
CA PHE A 1 17.22 -14.31 13.80
C PHE A 1 17.82 -13.77 12.51
N TYR A 2 17.48 -14.29 11.34
CA TYR A 2 17.96 -13.88 10.00
C TYR A 2 19.47 -13.94 9.76
N GLY A 3 20.25 -14.69 10.59
CA GLY A 3 21.71 -14.81 10.43
C GLY A 3 22.53 -13.59 10.86
N MET A 4 21.88 -12.57 11.40
CA MET A 4 22.52 -11.34 11.89
C MET A 4 22.95 -11.47 13.36
N THR A 5 24.06 -10.85 13.70
CA THR A 5 24.54 -10.75 15.09
C THR A 5 23.75 -9.69 15.87
N LEU A 6 23.76 -9.77 17.20
CA LEU A 6 23.14 -8.75 18.05
C LEU A 6 23.74 -7.36 17.85
N SER A 7 25.03 -7.28 17.53
CA SER A 7 25.71 -6.01 17.26
C SER A 7 25.19 -5.37 15.96
N GLU A 8 25.13 -6.14 14.88
CA GLU A 8 24.63 -5.67 13.58
C GLU A 8 23.16 -5.21 13.67
N THR A 9 22.31 -5.96 14.37
CA THR A 9 20.90 -5.57 14.57
C THR A 9 20.75 -4.33 15.42
N SER A 10 21.58 -4.14 16.46
CA SER A 10 21.49 -2.95 17.32
C SER A 10 21.91 -1.66 16.62
N GLU A 11 22.74 -1.72 15.60
CA GLU A 11 23.12 -0.56 14.79
C GLU A 11 22.10 -0.29 13.66
N GLN A 12 21.60 -1.33 13.02
CA GLN A 12 20.72 -1.19 11.85
C GLN A 12 19.28 -0.83 12.24
N ILE A 13 18.75 -1.37 13.34
CA ILE A 13 17.36 -1.12 13.75
C ILE A 13 17.05 0.39 13.92
N PRO A 14 17.87 1.19 14.64
CA PRO A 14 17.60 2.63 14.75
C PRO A 14 17.59 3.36 13.41
N ALA A 15 18.51 3.02 12.52
CA ALA A 15 18.61 3.64 11.19
C ALA A 15 17.39 3.30 10.31
N ILE A 16 16.95 2.05 10.30
CA ILE A 16 15.77 1.62 9.53
C ILE A 16 14.50 2.26 10.10
N LEU A 17 14.34 2.29 11.43
CA LEU A 17 13.18 2.94 12.07
C LEU A 17 13.13 4.44 11.77
N GLU A 18 14.27 5.11 11.70
CA GLU A 18 14.35 6.52 11.29
C GLU A 18 13.92 6.72 9.83
N ARG A 19 14.37 5.83 8.93
CA ARG A 19 13.98 5.86 7.52
C ARG A 19 12.49 5.67 7.29
N VAL A 20 11.82 4.82 8.06
CA VAL A 20 10.34 4.67 7.99
C VAL A 20 9.60 5.79 8.75
N GLY A 21 10.31 6.82 9.23
CA GLY A 21 9.72 7.93 9.97
C GLY A 21 9.15 7.53 11.33
N PHE A 22 9.73 6.52 12.01
CA PHE A 22 9.29 6.11 13.34
C PHE A 22 9.88 7.04 14.43
N PRO A 23 9.07 7.61 15.34
CA PRO A 23 9.53 8.54 16.36
C PRO A 23 10.57 7.91 17.29
N PRO A 24 11.76 8.55 17.47
CA PRO A 24 12.84 7.99 18.28
C PRO A 24 12.49 7.77 19.76
N ASP A 25 11.67 8.66 20.31
CA ASP A 25 11.21 8.65 21.70
C ASP A 25 10.21 7.52 22.01
N ARG A 26 9.60 6.93 20.96
CA ARG A 26 8.62 5.86 21.07
C ARG A 26 9.20 4.46 20.84
N ARG A 27 10.51 4.33 20.53
CA ARG A 27 11.17 3.05 20.18
C ARG A 27 11.14 1.98 21.27
N GLY A 28 11.01 2.39 22.53
CA GLY A 28 10.94 1.47 23.69
C GLY A 28 9.53 1.07 24.09
N GLU A 29 8.50 1.56 23.43
CA GLU A 29 7.13 1.27 23.81
C GLU A 29 6.67 -0.12 23.32
N PRO A 30 5.82 -0.81 24.09
CA PRO A 30 5.16 -2.02 23.64
C PRO A 30 4.31 -1.76 22.38
N MET A 31 4.28 -2.73 21.46
CA MET A 31 3.53 -2.63 20.19
C MET A 31 2.05 -2.28 20.37
N GLU A 32 1.43 -2.79 21.44
CA GLU A 32 0.03 -2.53 21.80
C GLU A 32 -0.28 -1.06 22.12
N ASN A 33 0.74 -0.27 22.51
CA ASN A 33 0.60 1.15 22.82
C ASN A 33 0.88 2.06 21.61
N LEU A 34 1.31 1.48 20.49
CA LEU A 34 1.60 2.21 19.27
C LEU A 34 0.33 2.42 18.45
N SER A 35 0.23 3.56 17.76
CA SER A 35 -0.81 3.76 16.77
C SER A 35 -0.69 2.76 15.63
N ARG A 36 -1.78 2.53 14.88
CA ARG A 36 -1.78 1.62 13.73
C ARG A 36 -0.71 1.99 12.69
N GLY A 37 -0.54 3.29 12.40
CA GLY A 37 0.52 3.76 11.50
C GLY A 37 1.93 3.48 12.02
N MET A 38 2.14 3.61 13.33
CA MET A 38 3.44 3.26 13.95
C MET A 38 3.70 1.75 13.92
N GLN A 39 2.68 0.92 14.15
CA GLN A 39 2.78 -0.53 14.02
C GLN A 39 3.13 -0.93 12.58
N GLN A 40 2.53 -0.28 11.59
CA GLN A 40 2.83 -0.50 10.17
C GLN A 40 4.28 -0.13 9.83
N LYS A 41 4.78 1.01 10.34
CA LYS A 41 6.19 1.40 10.17
C LYS A 41 7.16 0.38 10.78
N VAL A 42 6.84 -0.18 11.95
CA VAL A 42 7.64 -1.26 12.55
C VAL A 42 7.60 -2.53 11.70
N ALA A 43 6.45 -2.87 11.13
CA ALA A 43 6.32 -4.03 10.23
C ALA A 43 7.18 -3.86 8.96
N LEU A 44 7.16 -2.68 8.34
CA LEU A 44 8.00 -2.33 7.20
C LEU A 44 9.49 -2.37 7.58
N ALA A 45 9.87 -1.73 8.68
CA ALA A 45 11.26 -1.74 9.16
C ALA A 45 11.77 -3.17 9.38
N ARG A 46 10.95 -4.05 9.96
CA ARG A 46 11.28 -5.47 10.14
C ARG A 46 11.50 -6.20 8.82
N ALA A 47 10.67 -5.95 7.80
CA ALA A 47 10.81 -6.57 6.49
C ALA A 47 12.11 -6.18 5.79
N LEU A 48 12.63 -4.99 6.07
CA LEU A 48 13.86 -4.45 5.47
C LEU A 48 15.16 -4.88 6.12
N LEU A 49 15.11 -5.37 7.36
CA LEU A 49 16.33 -5.80 8.06
C LEU A 49 17.18 -6.82 7.28
N THR A 50 16.57 -7.56 6.37
CA THR A 50 17.22 -8.59 5.58
C THR A 50 17.65 -8.13 4.18
N SER A 51 17.47 -6.83 3.85
CA SER A 51 17.72 -6.30 2.51
C SER A 51 17.14 -7.20 1.41
N PRO A 52 15.81 -7.42 1.38
CA PRO A 52 15.20 -8.42 0.53
C PRO A 52 15.29 -8.04 -0.95
N VAL A 53 15.55 -9.02 -1.82
CA VAL A 53 15.45 -8.87 -3.28
C VAL A 53 14.00 -8.72 -3.74
N LEU A 54 13.07 -9.34 -3.01
CA LEU A 54 11.63 -9.27 -3.25
C LEU A 54 10.92 -8.88 -1.96
N LEU A 55 10.16 -7.78 -1.99
CA LEU A 55 9.32 -7.32 -0.91
C LEU A 55 7.84 -7.50 -1.29
N LEU A 56 7.10 -8.20 -0.45
CA LEU A 56 5.66 -8.41 -0.61
C LEU A 56 4.92 -7.50 0.38
N LEU A 57 4.11 -6.60 -0.12
CA LEU A 57 3.31 -5.67 0.68
C LEU A 57 1.82 -5.94 0.40
N ASP A 58 1.10 -6.28 1.45
CA ASP A 58 -0.34 -6.51 1.40
C ASP A 58 -1.04 -5.41 2.19
N GLU A 59 -1.81 -4.58 1.48
CA GLU A 59 -2.56 -3.45 2.04
C GLU A 59 -1.72 -2.54 2.98
N PRO A 60 -0.53 -2.05 2.56
CA PRO A 60 0.41 -1.42 3.48
C PRO A 60 -0.08 -0.09 4.06
N THR A 61 -1.06 0.56 3.46
CA THR A 61 -1.58 1.86 3.90
C THR A 61 -3.01 1.80 4.42
N THR A 62 -3.66 0.63 4.39
CA THR A 62 -5.06 0.47 4.80
C THR A 62 -5.27 0.83 6.27
N GLY A 63 -6.27 1.71 6.48
CA GLY A 63 -6.64 2.18 7.82
C GLY A 63 -5.63 3.14 8.46
N LEU A 64 -4.71 3.71 7.69
CA LEU A 64 -3.85 4.79 8.12
C LEU A 64 -4.54 6.15 7.89
N ASP A 65 -4.19 7.12 8.75
CA ASP A 65 -4.54 8.51 8.50
C ASP A 65 -3.78 9.04 7.26
N PRO A 66 -4.27 10.13 6.61
CA PRO A 66 -3.70 10.61 5.36
C PRO A 66 -2.20 10.93 5.42
N ARG A 67 -1.71 11.42 6.55
CA ARG A 67 -0.31 11.75 6.75
C ARG A 67 0.55 10.48 6.83
N SER A 68 0.14 9.53 7.66
CA SER A 68 0.82 8.24 7.81
C SER A 68 0.82 7.46 6.49
N LYS A 69 -0.26 7.54 5.69
CA LYS A 69 -0.34 6.97 4.36
C LYS A 69 0.75 7.53 3.44
N LEU A 70 0.86 8.86 3.35
CA LEU A 70 1.89 9.52 2.52
C LEU A 70 3.31 9.13 2.96
N GLU A 71 3.59 9.12 4.28
CA GLU A 71 4.90 8.73 4.82
C GLU A 71 5.27 7.29 4.44
N VAL A 72 4.32 6.35 4.44
CA VAL A 72 4.54 4.96 3.98
C VAL A 72 4.76 4.90 2.47
N GLN A 73 3.99 5.64 1.69
CA GLN A 73 4.14 5.70 0.23
C GLN A 73 5.49 6.29 -0.18
N ASP A 74 5.93 7.37 0.47
CA ASP A 74 7.23 7.98 0.22
C ASP A 74 8.36 7.01 0.54
N PHE A 75 8.24 6.29 1.65
CA PHE A 75 9.19 5.25 2.00
C PHE A 75 9.26 4.11 0.96
N ILE A 76 8.12 3.65 0.42
CA ILE A 76 8.08 2.64 -0.66
C ILE A 76 8.79 3.17 -1.92
N ARG A 77 8.59 4.46 -2.28
CA ARG A 77 9.29 5.11 -3.41
C ARG A 77 10.81 5.18 -3.20
N GLU A 78 11.24 5.57 -2.00
CA GLU A 78 12.67 5.62 -1.64
C GLU A 78 13.31 4.22 -1.73
N MET A 79 12.65 3.21 -1.17
CA MET A 79 13.11 1.83 -1.24
C MET A 79 13.31 1.34 -2.67
N ARG A 80 12.36 1.66 -3.55
CA ARG A 80 12.44 1.33 -4.97
C ARG A 80 13.61 2.04 -5.65
N ALA A 81 13.88 3.29 -5.30
CA ALA A 81 14.94 4.09 -5.91
C ALA A 81 16.36 3.69 -5.45
N GLU A 82 16.51 3.25 -4.20
CA GLU A 82 17.81 2.98 -3.59
C GLU A 82 18.28 1.52 -3.66
N HIS A 83 17.33 0.60 -3.82
CA HIS A 83 17.64 -0.84 -3.81
C HIS A 83 17.17 -1.51 -5.10
N ASP A 84 17.97 -2.46 -5.57
CA ASP A 84 17.62 -3.34 -6.71
C ASP A 84 16.55 -4.38 -6.31
N SER A 85 15.57 -3.94 -5.53
CA SER A 85 14.50 -4.76 -4.99
C SER A 85 13.25 -4.69 -5.84
N THR A 86 12.64 -5.84 -6.07
CA THR A 86 11.30 -5.91 -6.65
C THR A 86 10.26 -5.78 -5.54
N ILE A 87 9.29 -4.91 -5.73
CA ILE A 87 8.17 -4.74 -4.79
C ILE A 87 6.90 -5.24 -5.45
N LEU A 88 6.25 -6.24 -4.85
CA LEU A 88 4.90 -6.64 -5.19
C LEU A 88 3.96 -6.06 -4.15
N LEU A 89 3.14 -5.11 -4.60
CA LEU A 89 2.14 -4.41 -3.80
C LEU A 89 0.75 -4.95 -4.13
N CYS A 90 0.00 -5.40 -3.12
CA CYS A 90 -1.44 -5.66 -3.22
C CYS A 90 -2.17 -4.53 -2.52
N THR A 91 -3.10 -3.90 -3.21
CA THR A 91 -3.94 -2.82 -2.66
C THR A 91 -5.28 -2.77 -3.39
N HIS A 92 -6.32 -2.34 -2.71
CA HIS A 92 -7.60 -1.98 -3.32
C HIS A 92 -7.69 -0.47 -3.63
N ASP A 93 -6.70 0.30 -3.18
CA ASP A 93 -6.61 1.74 -3.44
C ASP A 93 -5.95 1.97 -4.80
N LEU A 94 -6.77 2.24 -5.81
CA LEU A 94 -6.31 2.42 -7.19
C LEU A 94 -5.43 3.65 -7.37
N ALA A 95 -5.67 4.72 -6.58
CA ALA A 95 -4.81 5.89 -6.59
C ALA A 95 -3.42 5.59 -6.00
N GLU A 96 -3.34 4.72 -4.99
CA GLU A 96 -2.06 4.23 -4.47
C GLU A 96 -1.32 3.39 -5.51
N ALA A 97 -2.01 2.47 -6.17
CA ALA A 97 -1.43 1.64 -7.24
C ALA A 97 -0.89 2.51 -8.38
N GLU A 98 -1.66 3.51 -8.83
CA GLU A 98 -1.25 4.46 -9.86
C GLU A 98 -0.01 5.28 -9.46
N ALA A 99 0.07 5.70 -8.19
CA ALA A 99 1.16 6.52 -7.68
C ALA A 99 2.48 5.76 -7.45
N LEU A 100 2.41 4.44 -7.20
CA LEU A 100 3.57 3.65 -6.76
C LEU A 100 4.06 2.63 -7.78
N ALA A 101 3.19 2.09 -8.62
CA ALA A 101 3.52 0.95 -9.46
C ALA A 101 4.06 1.35 -10.84
N ASP A 102 5.02 0.56 -11.36
CA ASP A 102 5.41 0.62 -12.77
C ASP A 102 4.42 -0.11 -13.67
N ARG A 103 3.89 -1.20 -13.15
CA ARG A 103 2.91 -2.06 -13.81
C ARG A 103 1.81 -2.43 -12.82
N VAL A 104 0.59 -2.46 -13.31
CA VAL A 104 -0.58 -2.83 -12.52
C VAL A 104 -1.23 -4.07 -13.12
N GLY A 105 -1.55 -5.02 -12.25
CA GLY A 105 -2.37 -6.18 -12.56
C GLY A 105 -3.75 -6.03 -11.94
N ILE A 106 -4.81 -6.18 -12.72
CA ILE A 106 -6.18 -6.21 -12.20
C ILE A 106 -6.62 -7.65 -12.02
N LEU A 107 -6.98 -7.99 -10.79
CA LEU A 107 -7.57 -9.26 -10.41
C LEU A 107 -9.07 -9.08 -10.19
N ASP A 108 -9.90 -9.84 -10.91
CA ASP A 108 -11.33 -9.93 -10.65
C ASP A 108 -11.76 -11.38 -10.59
N ARG A 109 -12.51 -11.76 -9.55
CA ARG A 109 -13.05 -13.12 -9.32
C ARG A 109 -12.02 -14.26 -9.48
N GLY A 110 -10.77 -13.99 -9.07
CA GLY A 110 -9.68 -14.96 -9.13
C GLY A 110 -8.96 -15.03 -10.48
N GLU A 111 -9.33 -14.22 -11.45
CA GLU A 111 -8.69 -14.13 -12.76
C GLU A 111 -7.87 -12.86 -12.90
N LEU A 112 -6.64 -12.97 -13.43
CA LEU A 112 -5.82 -11.83 -13.81
C LEU A 112 -6.27 -11.33 -15.18
N LEU A 113 -6.96 -10.19 -15.22
CA LEU A 113 -7.49 -9.64 -16.47
C LEU A 113 -6.39 -9.10 -17.36
N PHE A 114 -5.41 -8.43 -16.79
CA PHE A 114 -4.20 -7.92 -17.49
C PHE A 114 -3.11 -7.57 -16.47
N LEU A 115 -1.89 -7.37 -16.99
CA LEU A 115 -0.73 -6.86 -16.24
C LEU A 115 0.10 -5.97 -17.18
N GLU A 116 -0.09 -4.66 -17.09
CA GLU A 116 0.47 -3.68 -18.03
C GLU A 116 1.00 -2.45 -17.28
N PRO A 117 1.87 -1.62 -17.91
CA PRO A 117 2.20 -0.29 -17.40
C PRO A 117 0.95 0.59 -17.31
N VAL A 118 0.87 1.46 -16.27
CA VAL A 118 -0.28 2.35 -16.06
C VAL A 118 -0.62 3.18 -17.33
N PRO A 119 0.35 3.82 -18.02
CA PRO A 119 0.02 4.59 -19.23
C PRO A 119 -0.59 3.75 -20.36
N ASP A 120 -0.21 2.48 -20.48
CA ASP A 120 -0.75 1.58 -21.51
C ASP A 120 -2.18 1.16 -21.16
N ILE A 121 -2.48 0.94 -19.86
CA ILE A 121 -3.83 0.67 -19.38
C ILE A 121 -4.76 1.84 -19.71
N LEU A 122 -4.37 3.06 -19.32
CA LEU A 122 -5.18 4.26 -19.55
C LEU A 122 -5.46 4.45 -21.06
N LYS A 123 -4.44 4.27 -21.89
CA LYS A 123 -4.59 4.36 -23.36
C LYS A 123 -5.49 3.26 -23.92
N ARG A 124 -5.37 2.02 -23.42
CA ARG A 124 -6.16 0.87 -23.85
C ARG A 124 -7.65 1.08 -23.64
N PHE A 125 -8.03 1.62 -22.48
CA PHE A 125 -9.43 1.87 -22.12
C PHE A 125 -9.92 3.27 -22.53
N GLY A 126 -9.02 4.18 -22.95
CA GLY A 126 -9.37 5.55 -23.34
C GLY A 126 -9.85 6.40 -22.17
N VAL A 127 -9.26 6.21 -21.00
CA VAL A 127 -9.64 6.83 -19.72
C VAL A 127 -8.48 7.63 -19.13
N GLU A 128 -8.76 8.46 -18.11
CA GLU A 128 -7.77 9.32 -17.48
C GLU A 128 -7.21 8.75 -16.18
N THR A 129 -7.93 7.83 -15.53
CA THR A 129 -7.57 7.26 -14.23
C THR A 129 -7.59 5.74 -14.24
N LEU A 130 -6.80 5.13 -13.33
CA LEU A 130 -6.80 3.68 -13.14
C LEU A 130 -8.14 3.18 -12.58
N GLU A 131 -8.87 4.02 -11.85
CA GLU A 131 -10.19 3.72 -11.33
C GLU A 131 -11.21 3.54 -12.46
N GLU A 132 -11.26 4.46 -13.42
CA GLU A 132 -12.10 4.33 -14.61
C GLU A 132 -11.72 3.08 -15.43
N ALA A 133 -10.42 2.79 -15.54
CA ALA A 133 -9.94 1.58 -16.22
C ALA A 133 -10.40 0.30 -15.53
N PHE A 134 -10.41 0.28 -14.19
CA PHE A 134 -10.90 -0.84 -13.40
C PHE A 134 -12.38 -1.11 -13.66
N PHE A 135 -13.22 -0.08 -13.62
CA PHE A 135 -14.66 -0.23 -13.91
C PHE A 135 -14.90 -0.68 -15.35
N ALA A 136 -14.18 -0.11 -16.33
CA ALA A 136 -14.27 -0.52 -17.73
C ALA A 136 -13.86 -1.99 -17.94
N ALA A 137 -12.82 -2.46 -17.23
CA ALA A 137 -12.32 -3.82 -17.36
C ALA A 137 -13.21 -4.87 -16.67
N THR A 138 -13.81 -4.52 -15.54
CA THR A 138 -14.62 -5.45 -14.72
C THR A 138 -16.10 -5.46 -15.09
N GLY A 139 -16.54 -4.50 -15.95
CA GLY A 139 -17.96 -4.33 -16.32
C GLY A 139 -18.84 -3.88 -15.14
N ARG A 140 -18.24 -3.36 -14.06
CA ARG A 140 -18.99 -2.76 -12.96
C ARG A 140 -19.34 -1.32 -13.35
N GLU A 141 -20.57 -0.91 -13.12
CA GLU A 141 -20.94 0.50 -13.23
C GLU A 141 -20.41 1.26 -12.01
N PHE A 142 -20.12 2.55 -12.19
CA PHE A 142 -19.89 3.47 -11.09
C PHE A 142 -21.19 3.50 -10.24
N GLU A 143 -21.24 2.79 -9.12
CA GLU A 143 -22.23 3.05 -8.09
C GLU A 143 -21.89 4.44 -7.53
N SER A 144 -22.54 5.47 -8.06
CA SER A 144 -22.46 6.80 -7.48
C SER A 144 -23.04 6.73 -6.07
N GLU A 145 -22.37 7.36 -5.10
CA GLU A 145 -22.82 7.42 -3.68
C GLU A 145 -24.26 7.91 -3.49
N THR A 146 -24.96 8.28 -4.58
CA THR A 146 -26.38 8.64 -4.60
C THR A 146 -27.34 7.46 -4.47
N ASP A 147 -26.92 6.22 -4.72
CA ASP A 147 -27.83 5.07 -4.68
C ASP A 147 -27.98 4.47 -3.28
N GLU A 148 -27.02 4.69 -2.38
CA GLU A 148 -27.13 4.25 -0.97
C GLU A 148 -28.10 5.12 -0.16
N GLU A 149 -28.25 6.42 -0.47
CA GLU A 149 -29.20 7.30 0.22
C GLU A 149 -30.68 7.03 -0.16
N GLU A 150 -30.94 6.54 -1.39
CA GLU A 150 -32.33 6.23 -1.82
C GLU A 150 -32.85 4.92 -1.24
N ASP A 151 -32.01 3.94 -0.90
CA ASP A 151 -32.44 2.69 -0.28
C ASP A 151 -32.66 2.82 1.24
N GLU A 152 -31.96 3.71 1.93
CA GLU A 152 -32.25 4.02 3.34
C GLU A 152 -33.57 4.79 3.53
N GLU A 153 -33.94 5.68 2.59
CA GLU A 153 -35.24 6.38 2.65
C GLU A 153 -36.45 5.45 2.35
N ARG A 154 -36.27 4.40 1.56
CA ARG A 154 -37.32 3.42 1.27
C ARG A 154 -37.55 2.40 2.40
N GLY A 155 -36.56 2.18 3.27
CA GLY A 155 -36.62 1.22 4.39
C GLY A 155 -37.37 1.74 5.64
N VAL A 156 -37.68 3.04 5.73
CA VAL A 156 -38.25 3.66 6.93
C VAL A 156 -39.81 3.69 6.94
N PHE A 157 -40.48 3.30 5.85
CA PHE A 157 -41.95 3.32 5.72
C PHE A 157 -42.55 1.95 5.39
N ALA A 158 -42.05 0.85 5.99
CA ALA A 158 -42.70 -0.45 5.89
C ALA A 158 -42.92 -1.07 7.29
#